data_c8ec7068af138f7002d4f759eee68daf
#
_entry.id   c8ec7068af138f7002d4f759eee68daf
#
_cell.length_a   1.000
_cell.length_b   1.000
_cell.length_c   1.000
_cell.angle_alpha   90.00
_cell.angle_beta   90.00
_cell.angle_gamma   90.00
#
_symmetry.space_group_name_H-M   'P 1'
#
loop_
_entity.id
_entity.type
_entity.pdbx_description
1 polymer ?
#
loop_
_entity_poly.entity_id
_entity_poly.type
_entity_poly.pdbx_seq_one_letter_code
_entity_poly.pdbx_strand_id
1 'polypeptide(L)'
;MKRRAEGEGAAGPRSGAPRSIRAFGAAGLAGAAVLLLSGCDALNTDKTPERVRNGTSELDLTVTGRPTPGTLTTAEHVLARLRARDAEGLTELAVEGGGTKEDARRWVTRWGGAAQRPVTADFLLGEREASVDLRFTGERTPLTLRLKDNDYDDEFRVFLQEDR
;
A
#
# COMPACT_ATOMS: atom_id res chain seq x y z
N MET A 1 -39.64 -31.01 -20.30
CA MET A 1 -38.62 -31.63 -21.16
C MET A 1 -37.27 -31.30 -20.48
N LYS A 2 -36.73 -32.06 -19.59
CA LYS A 2 -36.02 -33.31 -19.57
C LYS A 2 -34.83 -33.36 -20.54
N ARG A 3 -33.61 -33.10 -20.03
CA ARG A 3 -32.45 -34.00 -20.27
C ARG A 3 -31.34 -33.70 -19.25
N ARG A 4 -31.11 -34.73 -18.45
CA ARG A 4 -29.91 -35.08 -17.70
C ARG A 4 -28.78 -35.43 -18.70
N ALA A 5 -27.54 -35.20 -18.29
CA ALA A 5 -26.42 -36.04 -18.65
C ALA A 5 -25.40 -35.97 -17.50
N GLU A 6 -25.33 -37.07 -16.82
CA GLU A 6 -24.28 -37.48 -15.89
C GLU A 6 -23.05 -37.92 -16.73
N GLY A 7 -21.88 -37.62 -16.21
CA GLY A 7 -20.59 -38.09 -16.72
C GLY A 7 -19.64 -38.37 -15.58
N GLU A 8 -19.72 -39.61 -15.15
CA GLU A 8 -18.88 -40.31 -14.17
C GLU A 8 -17.61 -40.82 -14.86
N GLY A 9 -16.48 -40.83 -14.17
CA GLY A 9 -15.25 -41.47 -14.65
C GLY A 9 -14.11 -41.13 -13.70
N ALA A 10 -13.95 -41.89 -12.68
CA ALA A 10 -13.14 -43.11 -12.49
C ALA A 10 -11.65 -42.80 -12.32
N ALA A 11 -11.24 -42.90 -11.11
CA ALA A 11 -10.20 -43.66 -10.41
C ALA A 11 -8.93 -44.09 -11.15
N GLY A 12 -7.79 -43.87 -10.47
CA GLY A 12 -6.58 -44.67 -10.69
C GLY A 12 -5.44 -44.29 -9.74
N PRO A 13 -5.10 -45.18 -8.78
CA PRO A 13 -3.95 -44.98 -7.91
C PRO A 13 -2.72 -45.75 -8.43
N ARG A 14 -1.51 -45.23 -8.26
CA ARG A 14 -0.25 -45.97 -8.27
C ARG A 14 0.73 -45.24 -7.37
N SER A 15 0.96 -45.61 -6.18
CA SER A 15 1.80 -46.66 -5.59
C SER A 15 3.19 -46.76 -6.22
N GLY A 16 4.22 -46.40 -5.44
CA GLY A 16 5.61 -46.59 -5.78
C GLY A 16 6.57 -46.01 -4.75
N ALA A 17 6.76 -46.70 -3.64
CA ALA A 17 7.98 -46.64 -2.83
C ALA A 17 8.80 -47.91 -3.12
N PRO A 18 9.96 -48.16 -2.54
CA PRO A 18 11.03 -47.37 -1.91
C PRO A 18 12.44 -47.78 -2.39
N ARG A 19 13.50 -47.26 -1.85
CA ARG A 19 14.88 -47.78 -1.69
C ARG A 19 15.89 -46.64 -1.79
N SER A 20 16.92 -46.50 -1.05
CA SER A 20 17.56 -47.20 0.08
C SER A 20 18.68 -46.29 0.60
N ILE A 21 18.77 -46.22 1.87
CA ILE A 21 19.93 -46.17 2.76
C ILE A 21 21.30 -46.13 2.08
N ARG A 22 22.11 -45.11 2.41
CA ARG A 22 23.50 -45.29 2.85
C ARG A 22 23.98 -44.15 3.72
N ALA A 23 24.32 -44.49 4.93
CA ALA A 23 25.03 -43.73 5.93
C ALA A 23 26.53 -43.62 5.54
N PHE A 24 27.17 -42.63 6.04
CA PHE A 24 28.57 -42.39 6.39
C PHE A 24 28.79 -40.88 6.26
N GLY A 25 29.28 -40.13 7.19
CA GLY A 25 30.20 -40.36 8.25
C GLY A 25 30.29 -39.09 9.10
N ALA A 26 30.67 -39.31 10.31
CA ALA A 26 30.87 -38.34 11.36
C ALA A 26 32.06 -37.42 11.11
N ALA A 27 32.00 -36.29 11.74
CA ALA A 27 33.04 -35.51 12.41
C ALA A 27 33.12 -34.06 11.92
N GLY A 28 32.99 -33.14 12.84
CA GLY A 28 33.25 -31.72 12.63
C GLY A 28 32.51 -30.84 13.64
N LEU A 29 32.78 -31.03 14.93
CA LEU A 29 32.50 -30.05 15.97
C LEU A 29 33.36 -28.80 15.70
N ALA A 30 32.76 -27.73 15.25
CA ALA A 30 33.31 -26.39 15.43
C ALA A 30 32.11 -25.47 15.67
N GLY A 31 31.92 -25.15 16.94
CA GLY A 31 30.94 -24.21 17.40
C GLY A 31 31.18 -22.82 16.85
N ALA A 32 30.21 -22.28 16.21
CA ALA A 32 30.03 -20.85 16.12
C ALA A 32 28.62 -20.58 16.60
N ALA A 33 28.49 -20.38 17.89
CA ALA A 33 27.32 -19.73 18.47
C ALA A 33 27.35 -18.27 18.00
N VAL A 34 26.89 -18.03 16.80
CA VAL A 34 26.45 -16.71 16.38
C VAL A 34 25.11 -16.50 17.07
N LEU A 35 25.18 -15.97 18.26
CA LEU A 35 24.03 -15.44 18.96
C LEU A 35 23.44 -14.35 18.08
N LEU A 36 22.34 -14.70 17.49
CA LEU A 36 21.36 -13.86 16.85
C LEU A 36 20.89 -12.78 17.85
N LEU A 37 21.61 -11.69 17.88
CA LEU A 37 21.12 -10.41 18.43
C LEU A 37 20.21 -9.75 17.41
N SER A 38 19.27 -10.50 16.86
CA SER A 38 18.20 -9.98 15.98
C SER A 38 16.90 -9.77 16.74
N GLY A 39 17.00 -9.46 18.03
CA GLY A 39 15.85 -9.47 18.92
C GLY A 39 15.29 -8.12 19.34
N CYS A 40 15.73 -6.99 18.78
CA CYS A 40 15.27 -5.68 19.24
C CYS A 40 14.32 -4.95 18.30
N ASP A 41 13.99 -5.51 17.13
CA ASP A 41 13.05 -4.84 16.22
C ASP A 41 11.58 -5.11 16.56
N ALA A 42 11.30 -6.14 17.34
CA ALA A 42 9.93 -6.52 17.72
C ALA A 42 9.24 -5.54 18.68
N LEU A 43 9.97 -4.60 19.27
CA LEU A 43 9.42 -3.57 20.16
C LEU A 43 9.36 -2.18 19.49
N ASN A 44 9.87 -2.05 18.29
CA ASN A 44 9.75 -0.81 17.55
C ASN A 44 8.36 -0.74 16.92
N THR A 45 7.43 -0.08 17.61
CA THR A 45 6.07 0.18 17.10
C THR A 45 6.02 1.29 16.06
N ASP A 46 7.16 1.89 15.72
CA ASP A 46 7.23 2.89 14.66
C ASP A 46 7.14 2.21 13.29
N LYS A 47 5.92 2.22 12.74
CA LYS A 47 5.60 1.70 11.39
C LYS A 47 6.00 2.65 10.26
N THR A 48 6.71 3.74 10.54
CA THR A 48 7.13 4.70 9.51
C THR A 48 8.04 4.00 8.50
N PRO A 49 7.68 3.98 7.21
CA PRO A 49 8.50 3.37 6.16
C PRO A 49 9.92 3.95 6.13
N GLU A 50 10.91 3.11 5.82
CA GLU A 50 12.34 3.50 5.82
C GLU A 50 12.61 4.69 4.90
N ARG A 51 11.98 4.74 3.73
CA ARG A 51 12.08 5.86 2.78
C ARG A 51 11.61 7.19 3.36
N VAL A 52 10.65 7.17 4.29
CA VAL A 52 10.18 8.37 5.01
C VAL A 52 11.21 8.81 6.04
N ARG A 53 11.77 7.84 6.81
CA ARG A 53 12.83 8.12 7.79
C ARG A 53 14.09 8.68 7.16
N ASN A 54 14.41 8.25 5.94
CA ASN A 54 15.58 8.70 5.19
C ASN A 54 15.32 9.98 4.38
N GLY A 55 14.09 10.50 4.39
CA GLY A 55 13.71 11.71 3.64
C GLY A 55 13.78 11.55 2.12
N THR A 56 13.87 10.29 1.62
CA THR A 56 13.94 9.99 0.19
C THR A 56 12.61 9.49 -0.33
N SER A 57 12.11 10.08 -1.41
CA SER A 57 10.90 9.65 -2.11
C SER A 57 11.12 9.82 -3.61
N GLU A 58 10.83 8.79 -4.39
CA GLU A 58 10.86 8.85 -5.87
C GLU A 58 9.92 9.92 -6.44
N LEU A 59 8.99 10.40 -5.63
CA LEU A 59 7.98 11.36 -6.03
C LEU A 59 8.33 12.82 -5.67
N ASP A 60 9.57 13.15 -5.28
CA ASP A 60 9.91 14.46 -4.71
C ASP A 60 8.93 14.87 -3.58
N LEU A 61 8.60 13.89 -2.74
CA LEU A 61 7.67 14.03 -1.64
C LEU A 61 8.43 14.24 -0.33
N THR A 62 8.24 15.39 0.29
CA THR A 62 8.66 15.63 1.68
C THR A 62 7.51 15.27 2.60
N VAL A 63 7.78 14.46 3.62
CA VAL A 63 6.76 14.00 4.56
C VAL A 63 6.93 14.66 5.91
N THR A 64 5.82 15.17 6.48
CA THR A 64 5.74 15.72 7.82
C THR A 64 4.61 15.05 8.60
N GLY A 65 4.61 15.15 9.92
CA GLY A 65 3.64 14.44 10.76
C GLY A 65 4.03 12.99 11.02
N ARG A 66 3.04 12.13 11.23
CA ARG A 66 3.22 10.71 11.57
C ARG A 66 2.37 9.83 10.65
N PRO A 67 2.82 9.55 9.43
CA PRO A 67 2.09 8.64 8.56
C PRO A 67 2.15 7.19 9.06
N THR A 68 1.09 6.42 8.78
CA THR A 68 1.19 4.97 8.76
C THR A 68 1.66 4.50 7.38
N PRO A 69 2.10 3.24 7.22
CA PRO A 69 2.41 2.69 5.91
C PRO A 69 1.25 2.83 4.92
N GLY A 70 0.01 2.58 5.36
CA GLY A 70 -1.18 2.66 4.52
C GLY A 70 -1.51 4.08 4.09
N THR A 71 -1.51 5.05 5.01
CA THR A 71 -1.78 6.46 4.66
C THR A 71 -0.74 7.02 3.70
N LEU A 72 0.54 6.68 3.90
CA LEU A 72 1.61 7.11 3.00
C LEU A 72 1.44 6.50 1.61
N THR A 73 1.22 5.19 1.52
CA THR A 73 1.02 4.48 0.25
C THR A 73 -0.15 5.08 -0.52
N THR A 74 -1.27 5.35 0.15
CA THR A 74 -2.44 5.97 -0.50
C THR A 74 -2.12 7.37 -1.01
N ALA A 75 -1.44 8.20 -0.22
CA ALA A 75 -1.06 9.55 -0.66
C ALA A 75 -0.09 9.51 -1.85
N GLU A 76 0.86 8.58 -1.87
CA GLU A 76 1.77 8.39 -3.01
C GLU A 76 1.03 7.92 -4.27
N HIS A 77 0.07 6.99 -4.13
CA HIS A 77 -0.74 6.55 -5.26
C HIS A 77 -1.58 7.70 -5.83
N VAL A 78 -2.24 8.49 -4.96
CA VAL A 78 -2.98 9.68 -5.40
C VAL A 78 -2.07 10.64 -6.15
N LEU A 79 -0.88 10.93 -5.61
CA LEU A 79 0.08 11.81 -6.26
C LEU A 79 0.55 11.28 -7.60
N ALA A 80 0.84 9.97 -7.71
CA ALA A 80 1.24 9.32 -8.95
C ALA A 80 0.13 9.40 -10.01
N ARG A 81 -1.14 9.16 -9.63
CA ARG A 81 -2.30 9.28 -10.54
C ARG A 81 -2.52 10.71 -11.01
N LEU A 82 -2.36 11.71 -10.10
CA LEU A 82 -2.43 13.12 -10.48
C LEU A 82 -1.32 13.49 -11.47
N ARG A 83 -0.08 13.06 -11.25
CA ARG A 83 1.06 13.26 -12.17
C ARG A 83 0.81 12.63 -13.53
N ALA A 84 0.30 11.41 -13.57
CA ALA A 84 -0.05 10.69 -14.78
C ALA A 84 -1.31 11.24 -15.48
N ARG A 85 -2.06 12.16 -14.83
CA ARG A 85 -3.38 12.64 -15.26
C ARG A 85 -4.39 11.51 -15.44
N ASP A 86 -4.28 10.50 -14.60
CA ASP A 86 -5.09 9.28 -14.63
C ASP A 86 -6.31 9.41 -13.71
N ALA A 87 -7.42 9.92 -14.27
CA ALA A 87 -8.67 10.06 -13.55
C ALA A 87 -9.34 8.69 -13.26
N GLU A 88 -9.10 7.68 -14.08
CA GLU A 88 -9.66 6.35 -13.86
C GLU A 88 -8.98 5.66 -12.67
N GLY A 89 -7.65 5.67 -12.63
CA GLY A 89 -6.90 5.15 -11.50
C GLY A 89 -7.16 5.92 -10.19
N LEU A 90 -7.47 7.24 -10.25
CA LEU A 90 -7.94 7.97 -9.06
C LEU A 90 -9.29 7.46 -8.56
N THR A 91 -10.23 7.13 -9.48
CA THR A 91 -11.53 6.59 -9.09
C THR A 91 -11.40 5.23 -8.40
N GLU A 92 -10.42 4.41 -8.79
CA GLU A 92 -10.13 3.11 -8.14
C GLU A 92 -9.62 3.24 -6.70
N LEU A 93 -8.97 4.36 -6.39
CA LEU A 93 -8.49 4.67 -5.03
C LEU A 93 -9.60 5.26 -4.13
N ALA A 94 -10.76 5.59 -4.68
CA ALA A 94 -11.83 6.21 -3.92
C ALA A 94 -12.54 5.23 -2.99
N VAL A 95 -13.02 5.76 -1.86
CA VAL A 95 -14.01 5.07 -1.01
C VAL A 95 -15.26 4.79 -1.84
N GLU A 96 -15.91 3.66 -1.60
CA GLU A 96 -17.22 3.38 -2.20
C GLU A 96 -18.22 4.52 -1.89
N GLY A 97 -18.79 5.13 -2.94
CA GLY A 97 -19.61 6.33 -2.80
C GLY A 97 -18.86 7.62 -2.44
N GLY A 98 -17.55 7.59 -2.25
CA GLY A 98 -16.71 8.73 -1.84
C GLY A 98 -16.25 9.64 -2.97
N GLY A 99 -16.71 9.43 -4.21
CA GLY A 99 -16.41 10.26 -5.36
C GLY A 99 -16.90 9.65 -6.66
N THR A 100 -17.00 10.49 -7.68
CA THR A 100 -17.41 10.11 -9.03
C THR A 100 -16.25 10.22 -10.02
N LYS A 101 -16.42 9.70 -11.23
CA LYS A 101 -15.45 9.91 -12.33
C LYS A 101 -15.27 11.40 -12.65
N GLU A 102 -16.32 12.20 -12.48
CA GLU A 102 -16.29 13.65 -12.66
C GLU A 102 -15.46 14.33 -11.59
N ASP A 103 -15.53 13.87 -10.34
CA ASP A 103 -14.69 14.37 -9.24
C ASP A 103 -13.22 14.08 -9.52
N ALA A 104 -12.89 12.85 -9.93
CA ALA A 104 -11.54 12.46 -10.31
C ALA A 104 -11.00 13.32 -11.48
N ARG A 105 -11.82 13.58 -12.50
CA ARG A 105 -11.43 14.45 -13.63
C ARG A 105 -11.20 15.90 -13.18
N ARG A 106 -12.01 16.41 -12.26
CA ARG A 106 -11.79 17.76 -11.67
C ARG A 106 -10.47 17.84 -10.94
N TRP A 107 -10.17 16.81 -10.13
CA TRP A 107 -8.89 16.73 -9.41
C TRP A 107 -7.71 16.71 -10.37
N VAL A 108 -7.74 15.88 -11.40
CA VAL A 108 -6.70 15.82 -12.44
C VAL A 108 -6.55 17.16 -13.15
N THR A 109 -7.65 17.82 -13.52
CA THR A 109 -7.62 19.11 -14.20
C THR A 109 -7.01 20.19 -13.31
N ARG A 110 -7.40 20.21 -12.03
CA ARG A 110 -6.94 21.25 -11.09
C ARG A 110 -5.52 21.00 -10.59
N TRP A 111 -5.19 19.77 -10.25
CA TRP A 111 -3.98 19.43 -9.51
C TRP A 111 -2.91 18.73 -10.33
N GLY A 112 -3.24 18.16 -11.49
CA GLY A 112 -2.30 17.39 -12.31
C GLY A 112 -1.08 18.19 -12.77
N GLY A 113 -1.21 19.50 -12.98
CA GLY A 113 -0.09 20.39 -13.27
C GLY A 113 0.76 20.69 -12.03
N ALA A 114 0.11 20.90 -10.89
CA ALA A 114 0.77 21.16 -9.62
C ALA A 114 1.55 19.92 -9.13
N ALA A 115 1.01 18.74 -9.36
CA ALA A 115 1.61 17.46 -8.96
C ALA A 115 2.94 17.14 -9.66
N GLN A 116 3.31 17.86 -10.72
CA GLN A 116 4.64 17.72 -11.37
C GLN A 116 5.77 18.40 -10.56
N ARG A 117 5.43 19.18 -9.57
CA ARG A 117 6.38 19.95 -8.76
C ARG A 117 6.64 19.25 -7.43
N PRO A 118 7.73 19.59 -6.72
CA PRO A 118 7.96 19.10 -5.36
C PRO A 118 6.75 19.37 -4.45
N VAL A 119 6.44 18.41 -3.60
CA VAL A 119 5.28 18.45 -2.71
C VAL A 119 5.67 18.11 -1.27
N THR A 120 5.06 18.79 -0.31
CA THR A 120 5.12 18.43 1.10
C THR A 120 3.77 17.84 1.50
N ALA A 121 3.77 16.64 2.06
CA ALA A 121 2.59 16.00 2.64
C ALA A 121 2.65 16.09 4.17
N ASP A 122 1.65 16.69 4.77
CA ASP A 122 1.48 16.81 6.21
C ASP A 122 0.37 15.89 6.69
N PHE A 123 0.74 14.90 7.53
CA PHE A 123 -0.15 13.82 7.94
C PHE A 123 -0.75 14.08 9.32
N LEU A 124 -2.08 14.08 9.39
CA LEU A 124 -2.87 14.17 10.60
C LEU A 124 -3.69 12.88 10.73
N LEU A 125 -3.38 12.07 11.75
CA LEU A 125 -4.06 10.80 12.00
C LEU A 125 -5.19 10.98 13.02
N GLY A 126 -6.36 10.41 12.69
CA GLY A 126 -7.44 10.11 13.62
C GLY A 126 -7.55 8.61 13.85
N GLU A 127 -8.59 8.16 14.55
CA GLU A 127 -8.78 6.73 14.87
C GLU A 127 -9.13 5.87 13.64
N ARG A 128 -9.93 6.40 12.72
CA ARG A 128 -10.43 5.71 11.51
C ARG A 128 -10.31 6.54 10.25
N GLU A 129 -9.99 7.78 10.39
CA GLU A 129 -9.83 8.72 9.30
C GLU A 129 -8.48 9.40 9.42
N ALA A 130 -7.87 9.69 8.32
CA ALA A 130 -6.66 10.47 8.25
C ALA A 130 -6.89 11.65 7.30
N SER A 131 -6.20 12.74 7.58
CA SER A 131 -6.13 13.88 6.67
C SER A 131 -4.70 14.10 6.23
N VAL A 132 -4.48 14.35 4.95
CA VAL A 132 -3.16 14.64 4.40
C VAL A 132 -3.23 15.90 3.58
N ASP A 133 -2.52 16.94 4.01
CA ASP A 133 -2.40 18.18 3.27
C ASP A 133 -1.22 18.11 2.28
N LEU A 134 -1.51 18.03 1.01
CA LEU A 134 -0.51 18.09 -0.07
C LEU A 134 -0.27 19.56 -0.47
N ARG A 135 0.90 20.09 -0.11
CA ARG A 135 1.33 21.46 -0.42
C ARG A 135 2.29 21.42 -1.60
N PHE A 136 1.80 21.77 -2.78
CA PHE A 136 2.60 21.83 -4.00
C PHE A 136 3.37 23.14 -4.07
N THR A 137 4.65 23.09 -4.45
CA THR A 137 5.46 24.30 -4.64
C THR A 137 4.80 25.26 -5.62
N GLY A 138 4.58 26.49 -5.19
CA GLY A 138 3.95 27.56 -6.00
C GLY A 138 2.42 27.58 -5.97
N GLU A 139 1.76 26.66 -5.26
CA GLU A 139 0.32 26.75 -4.97
C GLU A 139 0.07 27.44 -3.63
N ARG A 140 -1.01 28.22 -3.56
CA ARG A 140 -1.38 28.94 -2.33
C ARG A 140 -2.18 28.08 -1.37
N THR A 141 -2.97 27.16 -1.89
CA THR A 141 -3.84 26.28 -1.11
C THR A 141 -3.37 24.84 -1.23
N PRO A 142 -3.39 24.05 -0.15
CA PRO A 142 -3.10 22.63 -0.22
C PRO A 142 -4.26 21.88 -0.90
N LEU A 143 -3.96 20.70 -1.41
CA LEU A 143 -4.96 19.67 -1.67
C LEU A 143 -5.07 18.80 -0.40
N THR A 144 -6.20 18.88 0.28
CA THR A 144 -6.46 18.05 1.46
C THR A 144 -7.06 16.72 1.02
N LEU A 145 -6.34 15.63 1.28
CA LEU A 145 -6.86 14.28 1.14
C LEU A 145 -7.55 13.88 2.43
N ARG A 146 -8.81 13.46 2.34
CA ARG A 146 -9.49 12.77 3.43
C ARG A 146 -9.42 11.27 3.14
N LEU A 147 -8.82 10.52 4.05
CA LEU A 147 -8.57 9.10 3.94
C LEU A 147 -9.42 8.36 4.98
N LYS A 148 -9.97 7.23 4.59
CA LYS A 148 -10.73 6.35 5.48
C LYS A 148 -10.09 4.97 5.46
N ASP A 149 -9.83 4.44 6.65
CA ASP A 149 -9.46 3.04 6.83
C ASP A 149 -10.68 2.16 6.59
N ASN A 150 -10.54 1.17 5.73
CA ASN A 150 -11.66 0.35 5.29
C ASN A 150 -12.05 -0.68 6.37
N ASP A 151 -11.08 -1.44 6.90
CA ASP A 151 -11.35 -2.58 7.80
C ASP A 151 -10.37 -2.70 8.98
N TYR A 152 -9.75 -1.61 9.41
CA TYR A 152 -8.70 -1.57 10.46
C TYR A 152 -7.42 -2.35 10.10
N ASP A 153 -7.14 -2.49 8.82
CA ASP A 153 -5.99 -3.23 8.30
C ASP A 153 -4.87 -2.32 7.77
N ASP A 154 -4.99 -0.99 7.99
CA ASP A 154 -4.10 0.05 7.47
C ASP A 154 -4.23 0.19 5.93
N GLU A 155 -5.34 -0.24 5.33
CA GLU A 155 -5.68 0.01 3.94
C GLU A 155 -6.61 1.22 3.81
N PHE A 156 -6.05 2.34 3.39
CA PHE A 156 -6.78 3.60 3.28
C PHE A 156 -7.30 3.83 1.85
N ARG A 157 -8.49 4.43 1.79
CA ARG A 157 -9.09 4.92 0.55
C ARG A 157 -9.39 6.41 0.66
N VAL A 158 -9.45 7.11 -0.46
CA VAL A 158 -9.59 8.56 -0.51
C VAL A 158 -11.02 9.01 -0.82
N PHE A 159 -11.46 10.10 -0.19
CA PHE A 159 -12.67 10.81 -0.61
C PHE A 159 -12.29 11.84 -1.68
N LEU A 160 -12.86 11.72 -2.88
CA LEU A 160 -12.62 12.65 -3.99
C LEU A 160 -13.59 13.84 -3.99
N GLN A 161 -14.59 13.84 -3.12
CA GLN A 161 -15.52 14.96 -2.99
C GLN A 161 -14.81 16.10 -2.27
N GLU A 162 -14.75 17.27 -2.91
CA GLU A 162 -14.35 18.51 -2.24
C GLU A 162 -15.49 18.96 -1.31
N ASP A 163 -15.17 19.33 -0.08
CA ASP A 163 -16.13 19.96 0.81
C ASP A 163 -16.61 21.27 0.15
N ARG A 164 -17.93 21.37 -0.09
CA ARG A 164 -18.58 22.51 -0.70
C ARG A 164 -18.79 23.61 0.33
#